data_87d4afd99dd76c9be6c8e0c2a1545c10
#
_entry.id   87d4afd99dd76c9be6c8e0c2a1545c10
#
_cell.length_a   1.000
_cell.length_b   1.000
_cell.length_c   1.000
_cell.angle_alpha   90.00
_cell.angle_beta   90.00
_cell.angle_gamma   90.00
#
_symmetry.space_group_name_H-M   'P 1'
#
loop_
_entity.id
_entity.type
_entity.pdbx_description
1 polymer ?
#
loop_
_entity_poly.entity_id
_entity_poly.type
_entity_poly.pdbx_seq_one_letter_code
_entity_poly.pdbx_strand_id
1 'polypeptide(L)'
;MRFLELVAGCVVLLGCASGPSGSARTPADLSPGSLYPLREGAAWSYDVDTGDGDPPVLTTAHVLRVEGPTVEVQSGQAVLRYALLPEGIQRADSGTFLLHAPISLGSEWPAGLNTRARVSAVGQLLQTPAGTFESCIVVTELTPDSGRKVATSYCPGVGPVRVESEMEVRGKLLRVTATLRGYSLEPL
;
A
#
# COMPACT_ATOMS: atom_id res chain seq x y z
N MET A 1 19.62 3.20 -85.11
CA MET A 1 18.52 3.73 -84.36
C MET A 1 17.79 2.57 -83.71
N ARG A 2 18.12 2.27 -82.46
CA ARG A 2 17.43 1.24 -81.66
C ARG A 2 17.43 1.77 -80.18
N PHE A 3 16.25 2.11 -79.72
CA PHE A 3 16.00 2.49 -78.31
C PHE A 3 16.03 1.25 -77.48
N LEU A 4 16.82 1.31 -76.35
CA LEU A 4 16.88 0.29 -75.36
C LEU A 4 16.18 0.84 -74.15
N GLU A 5 14.99 0.35 -73.83
CA GLU A 5 14.24 0.69 -72.64
C GLU A 5 14.79 -0.10 -71.42
N LEU A 6 15.21 0.64 -70.40
CA LEU A 6 15.69 0.10 -69.17
C LEU A 6 14.52 0.07 -68.14
N VAL A 7 13.96 -1.08 -67.84
CA VAL A 7 12.94 -1.26 -66.84
C VAL A 7 13.63 -1.41 -65.46
N ALA A 8 13.49 -0.38 -64.62
CA ALA A 8 13.96 -0.42 -63.23
C ALA A 8 12.89 -1.10 -62.35
N GLY A 9 13.20 -2.32 -61.90
CA GLY A 9 12.38 -3.06 -60.95
C GLY A 9 12.53 -2.52 -59.53
N CYS A 10 11.46 -1.97 -58.96
CA CYS A 10 11.38 -1.51 -57.57
C CYS A 10 11.05 -2.70 -56.67
N VAL A 11 12.04 -3.21 -55.93
CA VAL A 11 11.84 -4.26 -54.91
C VAL A 11 11.37 -3.58 -53.63
N VAL A 12 10.07 -3.73 -53.33
CA VAL A 12 9.49 -3.29 -52.05
C VAL A 12 9.79 -4.33 -50.98
N LEU A 13 10.73 -4.07 -50.10
CA LEU A 13 10.99 -4.88 -48.90
C LEU A 13 9.90 -4.54 -47.86
N LEU A 14 8.92 -5.43 -47.69
CA LEU A 14 7.99 -5.42 -46.59
C LEU A 14 8.75 -5.88 -45.30
N GLY A 15 9.30 -4.92 -44.56
CA GLY A 15 9.83 -5.15 -43.24
C GLY A 15 8.69 -5.37 -42.24
N CYS A 16 8.48 -6.62 -41.80
CA CYS A 16 7.66 -6.89 -40.61
C CYS A 16 8.39 -6.34 -39.38
N ALA A 17 7.98 -5.15 -38.94
CA ALA A 17 8.38 -4.63 -37.62
C ALA A 17 7.67 -5.45 -36.54
N SER A 18 8.34 -6.49 -36.01
CA SER A 18 7.93 -7.16 -34.78
C SER A 18 8.18 -6.19 -33.64
N GLY A 19 7.16 -5.39 -33.27
CA GLY A 19 7.19 -4.59 -32.08
C GLY A 19 7.41 -5.49 -30.84
N PRO A 20 8.14 -5.03 -29.80
CA PRO A 20 8.27 -5.80 -28.58
C PRO A 20 6.86 -6.01 -28.00
N SER A 21 6.46 -7.29 -27.92
CA SER A 21 5.24 -7.70 -27.22
C SER A 21 5.43 -7.28 -25.75
N GLY A 22 4.87 -6.12 -25.38
CA GLY A 22 4.81 -5.71 -23.98
C GLY A 22 4.09 -6.81 -23.22
N SER A 23 4.81 -7.50 -22.34
CA SER A 23 4.22 -8.46 -21.43
C SER A 23 3.13 -7.75 -20.67
N ALA A 24 1.87 -8.15 -20.89
CA ALA A 24 0.74 -7.63 -20.12
C ALA A 24 1.05 -7.94 -18.65
N ARG A 25 1.32 -6.90 -17.84
CA ARG A 25 1.51 -7.06 -16.39
C ARG A 25 0.22 -7.64 -15.83
N THR A 26 0.32 -8.76 -15.11
CA THR A 26 -0.81 -9.29 -14.35
C THR A 26 -1.29 -8.18 -13.39
N PRO A 27 -2.59 -7.89 -13.36
CA PRO A 27 -3.13 -6.94 -12.39
C PRO A 27 -2.69 -7.32 -10.97
N ALA A 28 -2.29 -6.34 -10.17
CA ALA A 28 -1.93 -6.59 -8.78
C ALA A 28 -3.14 -7.11 -8.01
N ASP A 29 -2.92 -8.10 -7.14
CA ASP A 29 -3.94 -8.54 -6.19
C ASP A 29 -4.13 -7.45 -5.13
N LEU A 30 -5.27 -6.78 -5.17
CA LEU A 30 -5.66 -5.75 -4.20
C LEU A 30 -6.59 -6.31 -3.11
N SER A 31 -6.61 -7.63 -2.88
CA SER A 31 -7.33 -8.18 -1.74
C SER A 31 -6.77 -7.65 -0.40
N PRO A 32 -7.60 -7.48 0.64
CA PRO A 32 -7.14 -7.04 1.95
C PRO A 32 -5.97 -7.87 2.50
N GLY A 33 -5.98 -9.19 2.31
CA GLY A 33 -4.91 -10.09 2.75
C GLY A 33 -3.61 -9.93 1.96
N SER A 34 -3.68 -9.56 0.67
CA SER A 34 -2.49 -9.22 -0.11
C SER A 34 -1.92 -7.86 0.31
N LEU A 35 -2.79 -6.88 0.60
CA LEU A 35 -2.40 -5.53 1.01
C LEU A 35 -1.84 -5.47 2.44
N TYR A 36 -2.21 -6.41 3.30
CA TYR A 36 -1.60 -6.55 4.63
C TYR A 36 -1.45 -8.03 4.97
N PRO A 37 -0.33 -8.65 4.58
CA PRO A 37 -0.10 -10.09 4.74
C PRO A 37 0.25 -10.43 6.19
N LEU A 38 -0.76 -10.45 7.06
CA LEU A 38 -0.68 -10.78 8.48
C LEU A 38 -0.51 -12.29 8.66
N ARG A 39 0.72 -12.77 8.58
CA ARG A 39 1.11 -14.16 8.82
C ARG A 39 2.09 -14.23 9.99
N GLU A 40 2.14 -15.35 10.67
CA GLU A 40 3.00 -15.56 11.83
C GLU A 40 4.48 -15.29 11.48
N GLY A 41 5.16 -14.56 12.35
CA GLY A 41 6.56 -14.15 12.14
C GLY A 41 6.76 -12.96 11.19
N ALA A 42 5.72 -12.50 10.49
CA ALA A 42 5.85 -11.31 9.68
C ALA A 42 6.21 -10.09 10.55
N ALA A 43 7.15 -9.28 10.07
CA ALA A 43 7.67 -8.13 10.80
C ALA A 43 7.95 -6.95 9.87
N TRP A 44 7.77 -5.75 10.38
CA TRP A 44 8.05 -4.47 9.72
C TRP A 44 8.81 -3.56 10.67
N SER A 45 9.76 -2.79 10.14
CA SER A 45 10.45 -1.73 10.86
C SER A 45 10.24 -0.40 10.14
N TYR A 46 10.03 0.66 10.92
CA TYR A 46 9.71 2.00 10.41
C TYR A 46 10.62 3.04 11.02
N ASP A 47 11.02 4.01 10.21
CA ASP A 47 11.54 5.28 10.68
C ASP A 47 10.35 6.22 10.91
N VAL A 48 10.15 6.65 12.16
CA VAL A 48 9.04 7.52 12.58
C VAL A 48 9.57 8.92 12.82
N ASP A 49 9.13 9.85 11.97
CA ASP A 49 9.40 11.29 12.09
C ASP A 49 8.19 11.98 12.72
N THR A 50 8.39 12.65 13.84
CA THR A 50 7.35 13.40 14.58
C THR A 50 7.17 14.83 14.11
N GLY A 51 8.00 15.29 13.15
CA GLY A 51 7.91 16.62 12.55
C GLY A 51 8.34 17.77 13.47
N ASP A 52 9.02 17.46 14.57
CA ASP A 52 9.56 18.44 15.54
C ASP A 52 11.03 18.80 15.28
N GLY A 53 11.67 18.14 14.30
CA GLY A 53 13.04 18.35 13.91
C GLY A 53 14.05 17.41 14.56
N ASP A 54 13.59 16.53 15.43
CA ASP A 54 14.42 15.46 15.99
C ASP A 54 14.67 14.34 14.97
N PRO A 55 15.76 13.56 15.11
CA PRO A 55 15.99 12.39 14.26
C PRO A 55 14.85 11.37 14.36
N PRO A 56 14.50 10.70 13.24
CA PRO A 56 13.47 9.67 13.26
C PRO A 56 13.76 8.55 14.27
N VAL A 57 12.71 8.07 14.93
CA VAL A 57 12.77 6.96 15.89
C VAL A 57 12.42 5.65 15.20
N LEU A 58 13.25 4.62 15.41
CA LEU A 58 12.94 3.27 14.91
C LEU A 58 11.80 2.65 15.71
N THR A 59 10.77 2.22 15.01
CA THR A 59 9.63 1.49 15.57
C THR A 59 9.42 0.19 14.81
N THR A 60 9.03 -0.88 15.50
CA THR A 60 8.76 -2.18 14.88
C THR A 60 7.32 -2.59 15.08
N ALA A 61 6.80 -3.32 14.10
CA ALA A 61 5.56 -4.08 14.20
C ALA A 61 5.85 -5.53 13.81
N HIS A 62 5.34 -6.52 14.56
CA HIS A 62 5.49 -7.92 14.19
C HIS A 62 4.28 -8.75 14.62
N VAL A 63 3.96 -9.76 13.84
CA VAL A 63 2.89 -10.69 14.15
C VAL A 63 3.39 -11.67 15.20
N LEU A 64 2.76 -11.60 16.38
CA LEU A 64 3.08 -12.49 17.51
C LEU A 64 2.48 -13.87 17.34
N ARG A 65 1.22 -13.91 16.85
CA ARG A 65 0.43 -15.12 16.81
C ARG A 65 -0.71 -15.02 15.82
N VAL A 66 -1.01 -16.15 15.18
CA VAL A 66 -2.18 -16.33 14.31
C VAL A 66 -2.99 -17.52 14.83
N GLU A 67 -4.23 -17.30 15.25
CA GLU A 67 -5.15 -18.33 15.75
C GLU A 67 -6.45 -18.27 14.98
N GLY A 68 -6.62 -19.17 14.00
CA GLY A 68 -7.75 -19.12 13.10
C GLY A 68 -7.84 -17.78 12.38
N PRO A 69 -8.95 -17.03 12.47
CA PRO A 69 -9.07 -15.72 11.87
C PRO A 69 -8.42 -14.59 12.70
N THR A 70 -8.00 -14.87 13.95
CA THR A 70 -7.47 -13.84 14.85
C THR A 70 -5.96 -13.72 14.72
N VAL A 71 -5.48 -12.48 14.62
CA VAL A 71 -4.05 -12.15 14.54
C VAL A 71 -3.71 -11.13 15.62
N GLU A 72 -2.65 -11.39 16.36
CA GLU A 72 -2.05 -10.45 17.30
C GLU A 72 -0.78 -9.85 16.71
N VAL A 73 -0.73 -8.52 16.67
CA VAL A 73 0.40 -7.75 16.17
C VAL A 73 0.92 -6.87 17.28
N GLN A 74 2.19 -7.01 17.64
CA GLN A 74 2.87 -6.03 18.48
C GLN A 74 3.33 -4.86 17.62
N SER A 75 2.96 -3.64 18.01
CA SER A 75 3.39 -2.40 17.37
C SER A 75 3.98 -1.48 18.45
N GLY A 76 5.30 -1.35 18.49
CA GLY A 76 5.98 -0.73 19.62
C GLY A 76 5.67 -1.48 20.91
N GLN A 77 5.05 -0.79 21.89
CA GLN A 77 4.63 -1.40 23.17
C GLN A 77 3.16 -1.87 23.17
N ALA A 78 2.39 -1.58 22.13
CA ALA A 78 0.99 -1.96 22.04
C ALA A 78 0.81 -3.32 21.35
N VAL A 79 -0.17 -4.11 21.81
CA VAL A 79 -0.64 -5.31 21.12
C VAL A 79 -1.99 -4.98 20.48
N LEU A 80 -2.03 -5.07 19.17
CA LEU A 80 -3.22 -4.86 18.35
C LEU A 80 -3.78 -6.21 17.94
N ARG A 81 -5.11 -6.34 17.92
CA ARG A 81 -5.79 -7.56 17.50
C ARG A 81 -6.60 -7.29 16.25
N TYR A 82 -6.45 -8.18 15.29
CA TYR A 82 -7.19 -8.15 14.03
C TYR A 82 -7.94 -9.46 13.81
N ALA A 83 -9.09 -9.36 13.13
CA ALA A 83 -9.80 -10.51 12.59
C ALA A 83 -9.66 -10.49 11.06
N LEU A 84 -9.17 -11.60 10.51
CA LEU A 84 -9.09 -11.82 9.06
C LEU A 84 -10.41 -12.42 8.60
N LEU A 85 -11.22 -11.64 7.91
CA LEU A 85 -12.53 -12.01 7.41
C LEU A 85 -12.53 -12.07 5.88
N PRO A 86 -13.44 -12.79 5.23
CA PRO A 86 -13.55 -12.81 3.77
C PRO A 86 -13.70 -11.41 3.16
N GLU A 87 -14.42 -10.53 3.84
CA GLU A 87 -14.66 -9.14 3.41
C GLU A 87 -13.55 -8.17 3.80
N GLY A 88 -12.59 -8.57 4.65
CA GLY A 88 -11.52 -7.64 5.02
C GLY A 88 -10.75 -7.96 6.28
N ILE A 89 -9.98 -6.99 6.71
CA ILE A 89 -9.22 -7.02 7.96
C ILE A 89 -9.91 -6.08 8.95
N GLN A 90 -10.42 -6.64 10.05
CA GLN A 90 -11.18 -5.92 11.06
C GLN A 90 -10.31 -5.70 12.31
N ARG A 91 -10.43 -4.53 12.94
CA ARG A 91 -9.90 -4.27 14.29
C ARG A 91 -10.81 -4.98 15.30
N ALA A 92 -10.27 -5.93 16.05
CA ALA A 92 -11.06 -6.78 16.95
C ALA A 92 -11.65 -6.00 18.14
N ASP A 93 -11.00 -4.93 18.58
CA ASP A 93 -11.42 -4.09 19.70
C ASP A 93 -12.65 -3.21 19.39
N SER A 94 -12.73 -2.70 18.16
CA SER A 94 -13.80 -1.79 17.73
C SER A 94 -14.82 -2.45 16.79
N GLY A 95 -14.51 -3.63 16.24
CA GLY A 95 -15.33 -4.28 15.22
C GLY A 95 -15.36 -3.52 13.88
N THR A 96 -14.43 -2.56 13.66
CA THR A 96 -14.39 -1.76 12.45
C THR A 96 -13.28 -2.22 11.50
N PHE A 97 -13.50 -2.05 10.19
CA PHE A 97 -12.52 -2.50 9.20
C PHE A 97 -11.32 -1.56 9.10
N LEU A 98 -10.12 -2.15 9.11
CA LEU A 98 -8.88 -1.52 8.69
C LEU A 98 -8.78 -1.48 7.15
N LEU A 99 -9.12 -2.61 6.51
CA LEU A 99 -9.24 -2.77 5.07
C LEU A 99 -10.53 -3.52 4.77
N HIS A 100 -11.36 -3.04 3.85
CA HIS A 100 -12.64 -3.65 3.49
C HIS A 100 -12.77 -3.78 1.97
N ALA A 101 -13.09 -4.97 1.50
CA ALA A 101 -13.34 -5.24 0.07
C ALA A 101 -14.73 -4.71 -0.36
N PRO A 102 -14.89 -4.30 -1.63
CA PRO A 102 -13.88 -4.27 -2.68
C PRO A 102 -12.92 -3.08 -2.55
N ILE A 103 -11.64 -3.33 -2.82
CA ILE A 103 -10.61 -2.27 -2.81
C ILE A 103 -10.58 -1.63 -4.19
N SER A 104 -11.18 -0.47 -4.32
CA SER A 104 -11.16 0.34 -5.53
C SER A 104 -11.15 1.83 -5.19
N LEU A 105 -10.69 2.66 -6.13
CA LEU A 105 -10.67 4.11 -5.92
C LEU A 105 -12.05 4.62 -5.52
N GLY A 106 -12.13 5.34 -4.41
CA GLY A 106 -13.37 5.89 -3.88
C GLY A 106 -14.17 4.95 -2.98
N SER A 107 -13.81 3.65 -2.84
CA SER A 107 -14.47 2.76 -1.86
C SER A 107 -14.36 3.35 -0.45
N GLU A 108 -15.46 3.31 0.30
CA GLU A 108 -15.56 3.88 1.64
C GLU A 108 -16.19 2.89 2.63
N TRP A 109 -15.76 2.97 3.90
CA TRP A 109 -16.35 2.18 4.99
C TRP A 109 -16.21 2.89 6.34
N PRO A 110 -17.02 2.54 7.35
CA PRO A 110 -16.83 2.97 8.73
C PRO A 110 -15.54 2.38 9.30
N ALA A 111 -14.65 3.22 9.83
CA ALA A 111 -13.34 2.81 10.37
C ALA A 111 -13.21 3.05 11.89
N GLY A 112 -14.25 3.57 12.51
CA GLY A 112 -14.33 3.85 13.93
C GLY A 112 -15.55 4.71 14.26
N LEU A 113 -15.69 5.05 15.52
CA LEU A 113 -16.70 6.02 15.93
C LEU A 113 -16.40 7.36 15.24
N ASN A 114 -17.38 7.86 14.46
CA ASN A 114 -17.24 9.08 13.66
C ASN A 114 -16.03 9.12 12.71
N THR A 115 -15.42 7.96 12.40
CA THR A 115 -14.28 7.84 11.49
C THR A 115 -14.70 7.13 10.23
N ARG A 116 -14.37 7.70 9.07
CA ARG A 116 -14.55 7.08 7.76
C ARG A 116 -13.21 6.81 7.12
N ALA A 117 -13.08 5.62 6.55
CA ALA A 117 -11.97 5.26 5.67
C ALA A 117 -12.41 5.36 4.21
N ARG A 118 -11.49 5.76 3.35
CA ARG A 118 -11.68 5.84 1.91
C ARG A 118 -10.40 5.44 1.18
N VAL A 119 -10.53 4.67 0.11
CA VAL A 119 -9.44 4.47 -0.85
C VAL A 119 -9.27 5.75 -1.67
N SER A 120 -8.25 6.55 -1.34
CA SER A 120 -8.00 7.87 -1.92
C SER A 120 -7.07 7.84 -3.12
N ALA A 121 -6.27 6.76 -3.29
CA ALA A 121 -5.43 6.54 -4.46
C ALA A 121 -5.21 5.05 -4.70
N VAL A 122 -4.94 4.68 -5.95
CA VAL A 122 -4.59 3.33 -6.40
C VAL A 122 -3.46 3.40 -7.42
N GLY A 123 -2.71 2.29 -7.57
CA GLY A 123 -1.64 2.19 -8.58
C GLY A 123 -0.44 3.10 -8.30
N GLN A 124 -0.20 3.46 -7.05
CA GLN A 124 0.90 4.35 -6.68
C GLN A 124 2.25 3.62 -6.73
N LEU A 125 3.28 4.36 -7.17
CA LEU A 125 4.69 3.98 -7.04
C LEU A 125 5.25 4.69 -5.81
N LEU A 126 5.78 3.93 -4.85
CA LEU A 126 6.32 4.47 -3.60
C LEU A 126 7.77 4.05 -3.40
N GLN A 127 8.59 5.00 -2.99
CA GLN A 127 9.98 4.77 -2.58
C GLN A 127 10.10 4.94 -1.07
N THR A 128 10.79 3.99 -0.43
CA THR A 128 11.13 4.01 0.99
C THR A 128 12.55 3.46 1.18
N PRO A 129 13.16 3.55 2.35
CA PRO A 129 14.43 2.88 2.64
C PRO A 129 14.39 1.35 2.41
N ALA A 130 13.21 0.72 2.53
CA ALA A 130 13.02 -0.71 2.26
C ALA A 130 13.00 -1.07 0.76
N GLY A 131 12.87 -0.09 -0.13
CA GLY A 131 12.84 -0.29 -1.58
C GLY A 131 11.78 0.52 -2.31
N THR A 132 11.55 0.13 -3.57
CA THR A 132 10.53 0.72 -4.44
C THR A 132 9.39 -0.28 -4.62
N PHE A 133 8.16 0.18 -4.41
CA PHE A 133 6.95 -0.62 -4.44
C PHE A 133 5.96 -0.07 -5.46
N GLU A 134 5.38 -0.94 -6.27
CA GLU A 134 4.39 -0.60 -7.30
C GLU A 134 2.98 -1.05 -6.91
N SER A 135 1.99 -0.50 -7.61
CA SER A 135 0.57 -0.86 -7.44
C SER A 135 0.04 -0.62 -6.01
N CYS A 136 0.66 0.26 -5.26
CA CYS A 136 0.22 0.59 -3.91
C CYS A 136 -1.10 1.37 -3.93
N ILE A 137 -1.85 1.26 -2.85
CA ILE A 137 -3.06 2.04 -2.61
C ILE A 137 -2.85 2.97 -1.42
N VAL A 138 -3.65 4.03 -1.35
CA VAL A 138 -3.71 4.88 -0.16
C VAL A 138 -5.11 4.81 0.42
N VAL A 139 -5.20 4.43 1.68
CA VAL A 139 -6.44 4.51 2.48
C VAL A 139 -6.32 5.69 3.42
N THR A 140 -7.27 6.62 3.31
CA THR A 140 -7.36 7.79 4.19
C THR A 140 -8.49 7.60 5.19
N GLU A 141 -8.17 7.64 6.48
CA GLU A 141 -9.11 7.66 7.58
C GLU A 141 -9.26 9.12 8.06
N LEU A 142 -10.50 9.59 8.13
CA LEU A 142 -10.82 10.94 8.60
C LEU A 142 -11.77 10.88 9.79
N THR A 143 -11.41 11.56 10.88
CA THR A 143 -12.26 11.74 12.06
C THR A 143 -12.62 13.23 12.14
N PRO A 144 -13.81 13.65 11.64
CA PRO A 144 -14.16 15.06 11.51
C PRO A 144 -14.12 15.83 12.83
N ASP A 145 -14.61 15.23 13.91
CA ASP A 145 -14.72 15.89 15.23
C ASP A 145 -13.38 16.32 15.81
N SER A 146 -12.31 15.59 15.52
CA SER A 146 -10.95 15.90 15.98
C SER A 146 -10.07 16.50 14.89
N GLY A 147 -10.56 16.59 13.65
CA GLY A 147 -9.74 16.97 12.49
C GLY A 147 -8.59 16.00 12.20
N ARG A 148 -8.57 14.83 12.86
CA ARG A 148 -7.52 13.84 12.65
C ARG A 148 -7.68 13.17 11.30
N LYS A 149 -6.60 13.18 10.54
CA LYS A 149 -6.47 12.46 9.26
C LYS A 149 -5.30 11.49 9.35
N VAL A 150 -5.54 10.25 8.95
CA VAL A 150 -4.48 9.24 8.80
C VAL A 150 -4.52 8.73 7.37
N ALA A 151 -3.40 8.79 6.68
CA ALA A 151 -3.23 8.21 5.35
C ALA A 151 -2.25 7.05 5.44
N THR A 152 -2.71 5.84 5.13
CA THR A 152 -1.87 4.65 5.10
C THR A 152 -1.71 4.15 3.67
N SER A 153 -0.45 4.03 3.24
CA SER A 153 -0.11 3.46 1.95
C SER A 153 0.18 1.98 2.12
N TYR A 154 -0.63 1.14 1.48
CA TYR A 154 -0.48 -0.32 1.45
C TYR A 154 0.04 -0.77 0.10
N CYS A 155 1.03 -1.66 0.09
CA CYS A 155 1.54 -2.25 -1.14
C CYS A 155 1.32 -3.77 -1.15
N PRO A 156 0.84 -4.33 -2.28
CA PRO A 156 0.56 -5.77 -2.38
C PRO A 156 1.78 -6.63 -2.03
N GLY A 157 1.56 -7.66 -1.22
CA GLY A 157 2.61 -8.58 -0.78
C GLY A 157 3.62 -7.99 0.22
N VAL A 158 3.42 -6.75 0.68
CA VAL A 158 4.33 -6.06 1.62
C VAL A 158 3.61 -5.64 2.88
N GLY A 159 2.49 -4.95 2.75
CA GLY A 159 1.78 -4.35 3.88
C GLY A 159 1.84 -2.82 3.87
N PRO A 160 1.66 -2.18 5.03
CA PRO A 160 1.77 -0.73 5.15
C PRO A 160 3.23 -0.28 4.96
N VAL A 161 3.47 0.57 3.95
CA VAL A 161 4.82 1.08 3.62
C VAL A 161 5.01 2.52 4.08
N ARG A 162 3.92 3.26 4.26
CA ARG A 162 3.93 4.61 4.81
C ARG A 162 2.65 4.89 5.58
N VAL A 163 2.78 5.54 6.72
CA VAL A 163 1.64 6.03 7.51
C VAL A 163 1.89 7.48 7.82
N GLU A 164 0.97 8.34 7.41
CA GLU A 164 1.01 9.78 7.67
C GLU A 164 -0.19 10.14 8.54
N SER A 165 0.05 10.71 9.71
CA SER A 165 -0.99 11.17 10.63
C SER A 165 -0.89 12.69 10.78
N GLU A 166 -2.01 13.36 10.56
CA GLU A 166 -2.15 14.80 10.73
C GLU A 166 -3.25 15.07 11.74
N MET A 167 -3.00 15.99 12.65
CA MET A 167 -3.99 16.45 13.64
C MET A 167 -3.69 17.88 14.03
N GLU A 168 -4.73 18.71 14.15
CA GLU A 168 -4.60 20.06 14.69
C GLU A 168 -4.77 20.04 16.22
N VAL A 169 -3.77 20.55 16.93
CA VAL A 169 -3.79 20.70 18.39
C VAL A 169 -3.49 22.13 18.74
N ARG A 170 -4.45 22.82 19.33
CA ARG A 170 -4.31 24.24 19.74
C ARG A 170 -3.85 25.17 18.62
N GLY A 171 -4.38 24.99 17.41
CA GLY A 171 -4.03 25.79 16.23
C GLY A 171 -2.68 25.44 15.58
N LYS A 172 -1.98 24.41 16.06
CA LYS A 172 -0.75 23.88 15.46
C LYS A 172 -1.04 22.56 14.78
N LEU A 173 -0.68 22.44 13.51
CA LEU A 173 -0.73 21.17 12.78
C LEU A 173 0.44 20.29 13.24
N LEU A 174 0.12 19.14 13.84
CA LEU A 174 1.08 18.10 14.15
C LEU A 174 1.03 17.08 13.03
N ARG A 175 2.19 16.71 12.52
CA ARG A 175 2.33 15.66 11.50
C ARG A 175 3.32 14.62 12.00
N VAL A 176 2.93 13.35 11.89
CA VAL A 176 3.80 12.20 12.17
C VAL A 176 3.83 11.35 10.93
N THR A 177 5.03 10.96 10.49
CA THR A 177 5.22 10.08 9.32
C THR A 177 6.02 8.86 9.74
N ALA A 178 5.46 7.66 9.55
CA ALA A 178 6.18 6.41 9.64
C ALA A 178 6.47 5.89 8.23
N THR A 179 7.76 5.67 7.92
CA THR A 179 8.20 5.18 6.60
C THR A 179 8.88 3.83 6.75
N LEU A 180 8.49 2.85 5.94
CA LEU A 180 9.03 1.50 5.98
C LEU A 180 10.53 1.51 5.71
N ARG A 181 11.29 0.98 6.67
CA ARG A 181 12.76 0.82 6.61
C ARG A 181 13.17 -0.59 6.20
N GLY A 182 12.37 -1.57 6.58
CA GLY A 182 12.61 -2.98 6.24
C GLY A 182 11.44 -3.85 6.66
N TYR A 183 11.33 -5.04 6.07
CA TYR A 183 10.29 -6.01 6.43
C TYR A 183 10.76 -7.44 6.18
N SER A 184 10.13 -8.39 6.88
CA SER A 184 10.21 -9.83 6.63
C SER A 184 8.81 -10.40 6.68
N LEU A 185 8.49 -11.31 5.76
CA LEU A 185 7.22 -12.02 5.74
C LEU A 185 7.38 -13.51 6.03
N GLU A 186 8.60 -13.92 6.33
CA GLU A 186 8.93 -15.30 6.72
C GLU A 186 9.08 -15.40 8.23
N PRO A 187 8.70 -16.53 8.85
CA PRO A 187 9.01 -16.80 10.25
C PRO A 187 10.52 -16.70 10.47
N LEU A 188 10.92 -16.09 11.57
CA LEU A 188 12.32 -16.03 12.01
C LEU A 188 12.80 -17.40 12.50
#